data_e2b5ca3a41dd25fb9e9b60c46c35f002
#
_entry.id   e2b5ca3a41dd25fb9e9b60c46c35f002
#
_cell.length_a   1.000
_cell.length_b   1.000
_cell.length_c   1.000
_cell.angle_alpha   90.00
_cell.angle_beta   90.00
_cell.angle_gamma   90.00
#
_symmetry.space_group_name_H-M   'P 1'
#
loop_
_entity.id
_entity.type
_entity.pdbx_description
1 polymer ?
#
loop_
_entity_poly.entity_id
_entity_poly.type
_entity_poly.pdbx_seq_one_letter_code
_entity_poly.pdbx_strand_id
1 'polypeptide(L)'
;MTFKLEEKPQHMDSAPSAEKAQNSAREIFLVDGSGYIFRAYFALPQNLTNPQGMPIGAVLGFTNMIMKLLTDLHAPYIAVIFDAARKNFRNDLYADYKANRDDTPEDLKPQFPLFREATEAFGIPAIEVDGYEADDIIATYARLATEQGLKVTIVGSDKDLMQLVNDNVRLYDPIKGRYIETPDVEEKFGVPPEKVIDVQALCGDPTDNIPGVPGIGVKTAAALIHEFGTLDELLARAEEIPQPKRRQTLLDNLDNARLSKKLVTLEQFCEVPMALDAL
;
A
#
# COMPACT_ATOMS: atom_id res chain seq x y z
N MET A 1 -61.79 -37.48 -11.44
CA MET A 1 -60.40 -37.10 -11.82
C MET A 1 -59.99 -35.94 -10.95
N THR A 2 -59.21 -36.22 -9.89
CA THR A 2 -58.84 -35.25 -8.89
C THR A 2 -57.33 -34.97 -9.06
N PHE A 3 -57.01 -33.76 -9.51
CA PHE A 3 -55.58 -33.32 -9.64
C PHE A 3 -55.06 -32.94 -8.28
N LYS A 4 -54.02 -33.62 -7.80
CA LYS A 4 -53.18 -33.21 -6.67
C LYS A 4 -52.17 -32.24 -7.18
N LEU A 5 -52.14 -31.03 -6.62
CA LEU A 5 -51.04 -30.05 -6.75
C LEU A 5 -49.97 -30.46 -5.77
N GLU A 6 -48.78 -30.81 -6.28
CA GLU A 6 -47.54 -30.96 -5.49
C GLU A 6 -46.97 -29.57 -5.19
N GLU A 7 -46.93 -29.19 -3.92
CA GLU A 7 -46.21 -28.03 -3.45
C GLU A 7 -44.72 -28.31 -3.49
N LYS A 8 -43.96 -27.49 -4.24
CA LYS A 8 -42.50 -27.44 -4.17
C LYS A 8 -42.06 -26.76 -2.87
N PRO A 9 -41.04 -27.27 -2.17
CA PRO A 9 -40.51 -26.61 -0.99
C PRO A 9 -39.82 -25.27 -1.41
N GLN A 10 -40.26 -24.17 -0.81
CA GLN A 10 -39.56 -22.89 -0.87
C GLN A 10 -38.21 -23.03 -0.13
N HIS A 11 -37.12 -22.84 -0.83
CA HIS A 11 -35.84 -22.57 -0.22
C HIS A 11 -35.94 -21.24 0.55
N MET A 12 -36.05 -21.32 1.84
CA MET A 12 -35.79 -20.19 2.74
C MET A 12 -34.31 -19.92 2.66
N ASP A 13 -33.90 -18.82 2.01
CA ASP A 13 -32.60 -18.24 2.16
C ASP A 13 -32.41 -17.93 3.64
N SER A 14 -31.53 -18.69 4.28
CA SER A 14 -31.14 -18.45 5.65
C SER A 14 -30.40 -17.11 5.73
N ALA A 15 -30.91 -16.18 6.54
CA ALA A 15 -30.22 -14.96 6.91
C ALA A 15 -28.80 -15.28 7.38
N PRO A 16 -27.78 -14.47 7.01
CA PRO A 16 -26.41 -14.70 7.44
C PRO A 16 -26.37 -14.78 8.96
N SER A 17 -25.68 -15.80 9.48
CA SER A 17 -25.54 -16.01 10.91
C SER A 17 -24.95 -14.77 11.59
N ALA A 18 -25.39 -14.50 12.85
CA ALA A 18 -24.93 -13.36 13.64
C ALA A 18 -23.38 -13.29 13.76
N GLU A 19 -22.69 -14.43 13.62
CA GLU A 19 -21.24 -14.54 13.56
C GLU A 19 -20.63 -13.93 12.29
N LYS A 20 -21.29 -14.07 11.13
CA LYS A 20 -20.88 -13.39 9.89
C LYS A 20 -21.10 -11.89 9.94
N ALA A 21 -22.16 -11.44 10.59
CA ALA A 21 -22.44 -10.02 10.80
C ALA A 21 -21.48 -9.39 11.85
N GLN A 22 -21.06 -10.13 12.86
CA GLN A 22 -20.04 -9.69 13.83
C GLN A 22 -18.61 -9.66 13.26
N ASN A 23 -18.27 -10.53 12.29
CA ASN A 23 -16.97 -10.52 11.63
C ASN A 23 -16.85 -9.41 10.57
N SER A 24 -17.93 -9.00 9.94
CA SER A 24 -17.92 -7.83 9.03
C SER A 24 -17.76 -6.49 9.81
N ALA A 25 -18.05 -6.47 11.11
CA ALA A 25 -17.86 -5.31 12.00
C ALA A 25 -16.42 -5.15 12.53
N ARG A 26 -15.47 -5.95 12.04
CA ARG A 26 -14.07 -5.97 12.50
C ARG A 26 -13.07 -5.72 11.37
N GLU A 27 -13.40 -4.90 10.39
CA GLU A 27 -12.50 -4.53 9.30
C GLU A 27 -12.11 -3.06 9.42
N ILE A 28 -10.81 -2.78 9.31
CA ILE A 28 -10.24 -1.42 9.30
C ILE A 28 -9.81 -1.07 7.88
N PHE A 29 -10.10 0.16 7.47
CA PHE A 29 -9.71 0.71 6.18
C PHE A 29 -8.61 1.76 6.38
N LEU A 30 -7.44 1.52 5.80
CA LEU A 30 -6.29 2.42 5.86
C LEU A 30 -6.07 3.02 4.47
N VAL A 31 -6.30 4.32 4.33
CA VAL A 31 -6.23 4.98 3.03
C VAL A 31 -4.85 5.63 2.87
N ASP A 32 -4.14 5.28 1.80
CA ASP A 32 -2.95 6.01 1.35
C ASP A 32 -3.37 7.41 0.84
N GLY A 33 -3.33 8.39 1.74
CA GLY A 33 -3.71 9.77 1.45
C GLY A 33 -2.76 10.44 0.47
N SER A 34 -1.46 10.15 0.56
CA SER A 34 -0.45 10.70 -0.33
C SER A 34 -0.68 10.27 -1.77
N GLY A 35 -0.96 9.00 -2.01
CA GLY A 35 -1.33 8.49 -3.32
C GLY A 35 -2.62 9.12 -3.87
N TYR A 36 -3.59 9.40 -2.99
CA TYR A 36 -4.84 10.09 -3.36
C TYR A 36 -4.62 11.53 -3.77
N ILE A 37 -3.74 12.29 -3.09
CA ILE A 37 -3.41 13.70 -3.38
C ILE A 37 -2.88 13.83 -4.80
N PHE A 38 -1.81 13.10 -5.14
CA PHE A 38 -1.21 13.21 -6.46
C PHE A 38 -2.16 12.76 -7.57
N ARG A 39 -2.92 11.72 -7.32
CA ARG A 39 -3.95 11.27 -8.25
C ARG A 39 -5.02 12.32 -8.50
N ALA A 40 -5.54 12.95 -7.44
CA ALA A 40 -6.53 14.02 -7.55
C ALA A 40 -5.98 15.21 -8.32
N TYR A 41 -4.73 15.58 -8.08
CA TYR A 41 -4.04 16.66 -8.76
C TYR A 41 -3.96 16.44 -10.27
N PHE A 42 -3.56 15.24 -10.71
CA PHE A 42 -3.44 14.95 -12.15
C PHE A 42 -4.78 14.60 -12.84
N ALA A 43 -5.84 14.32 -12.09
CA ALA A 43 -7.13 13.95 -12.66
C ALA A 43 -8.01 15.13 -13.05
N LEU A 44 -7.81 16.30 -12.44
CA LEU A 44 -8.64 17.49 -12.65
C LEU A 44 -7.84 18.61 -13.32
N PRO A 45 -8.54 19.55 -14.03
CA PRO A 45 -7.89 20.72 -14.59
C PRO A 45 -7.21 21.56 -13.50
N GLN A 46 -5.93 21.89 -13.69
CA GLN A 46 -5.10 22.61 -12.72
C GLN A 46 -5.47 24.10 -12.58
N ASN A 47 -6.31 24.62 -13.45
CA ASN A 47 -6.79 26.02 -13.42
C ASN A 47 -8.03 26.23 -12.52
N LEU A 48 -8.45 25.23 -11.76
CA LEU A 48 -9.56 25.36 -10.82
C LEU A 48 -9.12 26.15 -9.59
N THR A 49 -9.77 27.30 -9.37
CA THR A 49 -9.49 28.18 -8.23
C THR A 49 -10.76 28.50 -7.47
N ASN A 50 -10.61 28.85 -6.17
CA ASN A 50 -11.68 29.43 -5.40
C ASN A 50 -11.90 30.94 -5.79
N PRO A 51 -12.94 31.63 -5.26
CA PRO A 51 -13.18 33.04 -5.56
C PRO A 51 -12.03 33.98 -5.20
N GLN A 52 -11.12 33.58 -4.33
CA GLN A 52 -9.93 34.32 -3.92
C GLN A 52 -8.71 34.04 -4.82
N GLY A 53 -8.85 33.18 -5.84
CA GLY A 53 -7.80 32.83 -6.79
C GLY A 53 -6.85 31.70 -6.31
N MET A 54 -7.11 31.08 -5.16
CA MET A 54 -6.30 29.97 -4.66
C MET A 54 -6.62 28.68 -5.43
N PRO A 55 -5.62 27.91 -5.89
CA PRO A 55 -5.83 26.60 -6.51
C PRO A 55 -6.55 25.64 -5.55
N ILE A 56 -7.59 24.96 -6.05
CA ILE A 56 -8.39 24.00 -5.26
C ILE A 56 -8.67 22.70 -6.00
N GLY A 57 -8.13 22.52 -7.21
CA GLY A 57 -8.44 21.37 -8.06
C GLY A 57 -8.10 20.05 -7.38
N ALA A 58 -6.92 19.95 -6.76
CA ALA A 58 -6.50 18.72 -6.11
C ALA A 58 -7.35 18.39 -4.87
N VAL A 59 -7.64 19.39 -4.01
CA VAL A 59 -8.48 19.14 -2.82
C VAL A 59 -9.91 18.79 -3.20
N LEU A 60 -10.46 19.39 -4.25
CA LEU A 60 -11.78 19.02 -4.77
C LEU A 60 -11.80 17.59 -5.27
N GLY A 61 -10.79 17.18 -6.04
CA GLY A 61 -10.65 15.81 -6.53
C GLY A 61 -10.50 14.80 -5.39
N PHE A 62 -9.65 15.10 -4.43
CA PHE A 62 -9.44 14.32 -3.23
C PHE A 62 -10.75 14.14 -2.44
N THR A 63 -11.46 15.23 -2.15
CA THR A 63 -12.73 15.20 -1.43
C THR A 63 -13.76 14.32 -2.13
N ASN A 64 -13.87 14.43 -3.46
CA ASN A 64 -14.75 13.58 -4.26
C ASN A 64 -14.34 12.09 -4.19
N MET A 65 -13.05 11.79 -4.18
CA MET A 65 -12.55 10.42 -4.06
C MET A 65 -12.85 9.84 -2.67
N ILE A 66 -12.67 10.61 -1.59
CA ILE A 66 -13.03 10.18 -0.23
C ILE A 66 -14.54 9.95 -0.11
N MET A 67 -15.36 10.88 -0.60
CA MET A 67 -16.82 10.72 -0.60
C MET A 67 -17.27 9.46 -1.35
N LYS A 68 -16.68 9.21 -2.53
CA LYS A 68 -16.94 7.99 -3.29
C LYS A 68 -16.52 6.74 -2.52
N LEU A 69 -15.35 6.75 -1.91
CA LEU A 69 -14.84 5.63 -1.12
C LEU A 69 -15.79 5.28 0.04
N LEU A 70 -16.24 6.28 0.79
CA LEU A 70 -17.21 6.09 1.88
C LEU A 70 -18.54 5.50 1.39
N THR A 71 -19.00 5.94 0.21
CA THR A 71 -20.22 5.42 -0.41
C THR A 71 -20.06 3.96 -0.87
N ASP A 72 -18.91 3.63 -1.48
CA ASP A 72 -18.69 2.32 -2.08
C ASP A 72 -18.37 1.24 -1.04
N LEU A 73 -17.56 1.55 -0.02
CA LEU A 73 -17.03 0.55 0.92
C LEU A 73 -17.83 0.42 2.23
N HIS A 74 -18.64 1.44 2.59
CA HIS A 74 -19.38 1.46 3.86
C HIS A 74 -18.48 1.16 5.07
N ALA A 75 -17.25 1.71 5.06
CA ALA A 75 -16.19 1.43 6.03
C ALA A 75 -16.52 1.98 7.41
N PRO A 76 -16.72 1.13 8.45
CA PRO A 76 -17.07 1.58 9.80
C PRO A 76 -15.88 2.15 10.56
N TYR A 77 -14.66 1.69 10.24
CA TYR A 77 -13.39 2.15 10.80
C TYR A 77 -12.46 2.50 9.67
N ILE A 78 -12.13 3.77 9.54
CA ILE A 78 -11.35 4.29 8.42
C ILE A 78 -10.42 5.41 8.91
N ALA A 79 -9.18 5.39 8.43
CA ALA A 79 -8.23 6.49 8.60
C ALA A 79 -7.56 6.82 7.29
N VAL A 80 -7.23 8.09 7.08
CA VAL A 80 -6.40 8.53 5.96
C VAL A 80 -5.02 8.87 6.48
N ILE A 81 -4.00 8.26 5.89
CA ILE A 81 -2.62 8.38 6.32
C ILE A 81 -1.86 9.23 5.30
N PHE A 82 -1.12 10.23 5.79
CA PHE A 82 -0.37 11.16 4.99
C PHE A 82 1.13 11.10 5.30
N ASP A 83 1.96 11.46 4.32
CA ASP A 83 3.36 11.77 4.57
C ASP A 83 3.45 13.09 5.34
N ALA A 84 4.18 13.11 6.45
CA ALA A 84 4.42 14.32 7.23
C ALA A 84 5.40 15.25 6.52
N ALA A 85 6.43 14.69 5.87
CA ALA A 85 7.48 15.44 5.19
C ALA A 85 8.07 14.64 4.01
N ARG A 86 8.84 15.34 3.15
CA ARG A 86 9.56 14.73 2.03
C ARG A 86 10.74 13.85 2.50
N LYS A 87 11.35 14.18 3.65
CA LYS A 87 12.49 13.45 4.23
C LYS A 87 12.04 12.56 5.36
N ASN A 88 12.59 11.37 5.38
CA ASN A 88 12.33 10.34 6.39
C ASN A 88 13.65 9.59 6.70
N PHE A 89 13.62 8.61 7.59
CA PHE A 89 14.79 7.84 8.01
C PHE A 89 15.52 7.14 6.85
N ARG A 90 14.85 6.85 5.71
CA ARG A 90 15.52 6.24 4.54
C ARG A 90 16.52 7.18 3.90
N ASN A 91 16.32 8.50 3.99
CA ASN A 91 17.30 9.48 3.51
C ASN A 91 18.58 9.50 4.35
N ASP A 92 18.49 9.10 5.63
CA ASP A 92 19.69 8.94 6.50
C ASP A 92 20.46 7.66 6.13
N LEU A 93 19.76 6.61 5.65
CA LEU A 93 20.37 5.38 5.16
C LEU A 93 20.96 5.54 3.76
N TYR A 94 20.32 6.32 2.91
CA TYR A 94 20.69 6.54 1.51
C TYR A 94 20.25 7.93 1.05
N ALA A 95 21.22 8.83 0.91
CA ALA A 95 20.96 10.25 0.62
C ALA A 95 20.21 10.46 -0.72
N ASP A 96 20.41 9.55 -1.68
CA ASP A 96 19.79 9.61 -2.99
C ASP A 96 18.38 8.98 -3.04
N TYR A 97 17.85 8.49 -1.91
CA TYR A 97 16.49 7.95 -1.84
C TYR A 97 15.46 8.99 -2.29
N LYS A 98 14.66 8.66 -3.31
CA LYS A 98 13.66 9.55 -3.94
C LYS A 98 14.23 10.89 -4.47
N ALA A 99 15.56 10.99 -4.64
CA ALA A 99 16.20 12.24 -5.12
C ALA A 99 15.87 12.58 -6.57
N ASN A 100 15.43 11.60 -7.36
CA ASN A 100 15.01 11.74 -8.75
C ASN A 100 13.54 12.17 -8.91
N ARG A 101 12.77 12.30 -7.80
CA ARG A 101 11.39 12.80 -7.85
C ARG A 101 11.38 14.32 -8.06
N ASP A 102 10.53 14.76 -8.97
CA ASP A 102 10.29 16.17 -9.21
C ASP A 102 9.83 16.91 -7.94
N ASP A 103 10.05 18.21 -7.92
CA ASP A 103 9.53 19.06 -6.87
C ASP A 103 7.99 19.11 -6.93
N THR A 104 7.38 19.23 -5.76
CA THR A 104 5.94 19.41 -5.66
C THR A 104 5.51 20.65 -6.45
N PRO A 105 4.51 20.53 -7.35
CA PRO A 105 3.98 21.67 -8.10
C PRO A 105 3.59 22.84 -7.20
N GLU A 106 3.89 24.08 -7.64
CA GLU A 106 3.68 25.28 -6.83
C GLU A 106 2.21 25.54 -6.48
N ASP A 107 1.30 25.16 -7.37
CA ASP A 107 -0.15 25.26 -7.19
C ASP A 107 -0.74 24.14 -6.32
N LEU A 108 0.01 23.05 -6.11
CA LEU A 108 -0.39 22.00 -5.17
C LEU A 108 0.02 22.31 -3.72
N LYS A 109 1.16 23.02 -3.52
CA LYS A 109 1.69 23.31 -2.18
C LYS A 109 0.66 23.97 -1.23
N PRO A 110 -0.10 25.00 -1.63
CA PRO A 110 -1.07 25.64 -0.75
C PRO A 110 -2.28 24.75 -0.42
N GLN A 111 -2.48 23.65 -1.14
CA GLN A 111 -3.60 22.74 -0.93
C GLN A 111 -3.31 21.66 0.15
N PHE A 112 -2.05 21.43 0.55
CA PHE A 112 -1.72 20.37 1.52
C PHE A 112 -2.48 20.47 2.85
N PRO A 113 -2.59 21.62 3.51
CA PRO A 113 -3.38 21.72 4.74
C PRO A 113 -4.85 21.35 4.53
N LEU A 114 -5.40 21.69 3.36
CA LEU A 114 -6.81 21.45 3.04
C LEU A 114 -7.18 19.97 2.89
N PHE A 115 -6.23 19.08 2.56
CA PHE A 115 -6.49 17.64 2.51
C PHE A 115 -6.80 17.08 3.90
N ARG A 116 -6.06 17.53 4.92
CA ARG A 116 -6.30 17.15 6.31
C ARG A 116 -7.62 17.71 6.81
N GLU A 117 -7.85 18.99 6.60
CA GLU A 117 -9.13 19.65 6.95
C GLU A 117 -10.32 18.97 6.27
N ALA A 118 -10.21 18.60 5.00
CA ALA A 118 -11.25 17.89 4.27
C ALA A 118 -11.50 16.49 4.85
N THR A 119 -10.43 15.76 5.21
CA THR A 119 -10.53 14.43 5.84
C THR A 119 -11.24 14.52 7.18
N GLU A 120 -10.81 15.44 8.04
CA GLU A 120 -11.40 15.66 9.36
C GLU A 120 -12.87 16.15 9.28
N ALA A 121 -13.22 16.94 8.25
CA ALA A 121 -14.59 17.38 8.00
C ALA A 121 -15.55 16.21 7.68
N PHE A 122 -15.05 15.08 7.21
CA PHE A 122 -15.81 13.82 7.08
C PHE A 122 -15.88 13.02 8.40
N GLY A 123 -15.26 13.49 9.47
CA GLY A 123 -15.14 12.76 10.73
C GLY A 123 -14.12 11.60 10.65
N ILE A 124 -13.19 11.65 9.69
CA ILE A 124 -12.17 10.62 9.48
C ILE A 124 -10.86 11.10 10.09
N PRO A 125 -10.14 10.27 10.88
CA PRO A 125 -8.80 10.59 11.33
C PRO A 125 -7.83 10.84 10.17
N ALA A 126 -7.13 11.98 10.21
CA ALA A 126 -6.01 12.32 9.33
C ALA A 126 -4.72 12.11 10.09
N ILE A 127 -3.93 11.11 9.71
CA ILE A 127 -2.78 10.64 10.47
C ILE A 127 -1.50 10.89 9.70
N GLU A 128 -0.49 11.45 10.37
CA GLU A 128 0.88 11.57 9.91
C GLU A 128 1.83 11.43 11.09
N VAL A 129 3.06 10.97 10.83
CA VAL A 129 4.11 10.82 11.85
C VAL A 129 5.43 11.31 11.28
N ASP A 130 6.06 12.26 11.95
CA ASP A 130 7.35 12.81 11.53
C ASP A 130 8.42 11.71 11.41
N GLY A 131 9.21 11.78 10.34
CA GLY A 131 10.31 10.85 10.09
C GLY A 131 9.92 9.54 9.40
N TYR A 132 8.61 9.28 9.20
CA TYR A 132 8.10 8.10 8.53
C TYR A 132 7.27 8.48 7.29
N GLU A 133 7.15 7.54 6.37
CA GLU A 133 6.24 7.63 5.23
C GLU A 133 4.85 7.10 5.60
N ALA A 134 3.84 7.51 4.84
CA ALA A 134 2.48 6.99 5.01
C ALA A 134 2.45 5.46 5.00
N ASP A 135 3.24 4.82 4.14
CA ASP A 135 3.33 3.37 4.00
C ASP A 135 3.83 2.67 5.28
N ASP A 136 4.77 3.29 6.02
CA ASP A 136 5.27 2.77 7.29
C ASP A 136 4.19 2.82 8.38
N ILE A 137 3.43 3.91 8.41
CA ILE A 137 2.31 4.08 9.34
C ILE A 137 1.19 3.09 9.02
N ILE A 138 0.86 2.92 7.73
CA ILE A 138 -0.10 1.91 7.25
C ILE A 138 0.36 0.51 7.66
N ALA A 139 1.63 0.18 7.46
CA ALA A 139 2.20 -1.12 7.83
C ALA A 139 2.11 -1.37 9.35
N THR A 140 2.37 -0.32 10.15
CA THR A 140 2.25 -0.38 11.62
C THR A 140 0.81 -0.64 12.06
N TYR A 141 -0.16 0.11 11.52
CA TYR A 141 -1.58 -0.12 11.84
C TYR A 141 -2.07 -1.48 11.34
N ALA A 142 -1.64 -1.92 10.17
CA ALA A 142 -1.99 -3.24 9.64
C ALA A 142 -1.50 -4.37 10.56
N ARG A 143 -0.26 -4.27 11.08
CA ARG A 143 0.27 -5.21 12.08
C ARG A 143 -0.55 -5.18 13.36
N LEU A 144 -0.77 -3.99 13.95
CA LEU A 144 -1.52 -3.84 15.20
C LEU A 144 -2.95 -4.39 15.09
N ALA A 145 -3.61 -4.14 13.96
CA ALA A 145 -4.95 -4.66 13.68
C ALA A 145 -4.96 -6.19 13.55
N THR A 146 -3.99 -6.74 12.82
CA THR A 146 -3.86 -8.20 12.64
C THR A 146 -3.58 -8.91 13.96
N GLU A 147 -2.74 -8.34 14.84
CA GLU A 147 -2.48 -8.86 16.19
C GLU A 147 -3.74 -8.93 17.06
N GLN A 148 -4.73 -8.06 16.80
CA GLN A 148 -6.03 -8.07 17.46
C GLN A 148 -7.09 -8.93 16.72
N GLY A 149 -6.69 -9.64 15.67
CA GLY A 149 -7.56 -10.50 14.87
C GLY A 149 -8.54 -9.73 13.97
N LEU A 150 -8.24 -8.45 13.66
CA LEU A 150 -9.02 -7.64 12.73
C LEU A 150 -8.60 -7.89 11.30
N LYS A 151 -9.52 -7.67 10.36
CA LYS A 151 -9.22 -7.57 8.93
C LYS A 151 -8.81 -6.16 8.57
N VAL A 152 -7.93 -6.04 7.58
CA VAL A 152 -7.44 -4.75 7.08
C VAL A 152 -7.61 -4.67 5.58
N THR A 153 -8.24 -3.60 5.12
CA THR A 153 -8.22 -3.21 3.72
C THR A 153 -7.40 -1.93 3.56
N ILE A 154 -6.25 -2.04 2.91
CA ILE A 154 -5.42 -0.89 2.56
C ILE A 154 -5.94 -0.33 1.24
N VAL A 155 -6.38 0.93 1.26
CA VAL A 155 -6.93 1.60 0.07
C VAL A 155 -5.81 2.37 -0.62
N GLY A 156 -5.28 1.77 -1.65
CA GLY A 156 -4.14 2.27 -2.42
C GLY A 156 -3.77 1.30 -3.54
N SER A 157 -2.93 1.75 -4.46
CA SER A 157 -2.43 0.92 -5.55
C SER A 157 -0.91 0.85 -5.58
N ASP A 158 -0.24 1.32 -4.52
CA ASP A 158 1.20 1.23 -4.43
C ASP A 158 1.63 -0.23 -4.31
N LYS A 159 2.63 -0.59 -5.13
CA LYS A 159 3.18 -1.94 -5.17
C LYS A 159 3.94 -2.30 -3.90
N ASP A 160 4.46 -1.29 -3.19
CA ASP A 160 5.28 -1.51 -2.01
C ASP A 160 4.44 -1.97 -0.82
N LEU A 161 3.16 -1.57 -0.77
CA LEU A 161 2.18 -2.08 0.18
C LEU A 161 1.81 -3.56 -0.05
N MET A 162 2.13 -4.13 -1.21
CA MET A 162 1.84 -5.55 -1.50
C MET A 162 2.63 -6.53 -0.62
N GLN A 163 3.74 -6.10 0.00
CA GLN A 163 4.47 -6.88 1.00
C GLN A 163 3.67 -7.14 2.28
N LEU A 164 2.58 -6.39 2.50
CA LEU A 164 1.72 -6.51 3.69
C LEU A 164 0.55 -7.49 3.48
N VAL A 165 0.29 -7.89 2.24
CA VAL A 165 -0.84 -8.77 1.90
C VAL A 165 -0.68 -10.13 2.57
N ASN A 166 -1.76 -10.60 3.21
CA ASN A 166 -1.86 -11.91 3.84
C ASN A 166 -3.34 -12.27 4.06
N ASP A 167 -3.64 -13.34 4.77
CA ASP A 167 -5.01 -13.78 5.05
C ASP A 167 -5.89 -12.73 5.75
N ASN A 168 -5.30 -11.76 6.42
CA ASN A 168 -6.00 -10.70 7.17
C ASN A 168 -5.85 -9.32 6.52
N VAL A 169 -4.91 -9.13 5.62
CA VAL A 169 -4.59 -7.84 4.98
C VAL A 169 -4.72 -7.97 3.48
N ARG A 170 -5.51 -7.11 2.86
CA ARG A 170 -5.64 -6.99 1.41
C ARG A 170 -5.55 -5.53 0.99
N LEU A 171 -5.26 -5.27 -0.28
CA LEU A 171 -5.34 -3.94 -0.85
C LEU A 171 -6.65 -3.79 -1.62
N TYR A 172 -7.10 -2.55 -1.75
CA TYR A 172 -8.19 -2.16 -2.65
C TYR A 172 -7.68 -1.08 -3.60
N ASP A 173 -7.68 -1.38 -4.91
CA ASP A 173 -7.37 -0.41 -5.96
C ASP A 173 -8.64 0.38 -6.30
N PRO A 174 -8.76 1.64 -5.87
CA PRO A 174 -9.98 2.42 -6.06
C PRO A 174 -10.20 2.89 -7.50
N ILE A 175 -9.18 2.78 -8.37
CA ILE A 175 -9.33 3.08 -9.80
C ILE A 175 -10.00 1.93 -10.52
N LYS A 176 -9.48 0.72 -10.28
CA LYS A 176 -9.97 -0.49 -10.93
C LYS A 176 -11.19 -1.07 -10.23
N GLY A 177 -11.52 -0.57 -9.02
CA GLY A 177 -12.62 -1.07 -8.21
C GLY A 177 -12.47 -2.55 -7.83
N ARG A 178 -11.22 -2.98 -7.55
CA ARG A 178 -10.95 -4.38 -7.25
C ARG A 178 -10.01 -4.54 -6.06
N TYR A 179 -10.15 -5.65 -5.37
CA TYR A 179 -9.20 -6.06 -4.36
C TYR A 179 -7.94 -6.64 -5.01
N ILE A 180 -6.83 -6.54 -4.27
CA ILE A 180 -5.54 -7.14 -4.58
C ILE A 180 -5.22 -8.05 -3.41
N GLU A 181 -5.08 -9.33 -3.70
CA GLU A 181 -4.84 -10.39 -2.74
C GLU A 181 -3.61 -11.21 -3.15
N THR A 182 -3.25 -12.24 -2.40
CA THR A 182 -2.05 -13.06 -2.66
C THR A 182 -1.87 -13.47 -4.13
N PRO A 183 -2.89 -13.95 -4.87
CA PRO A 183 -2.71 -14.30 -6.28
C PRO A 183 -2.28 -13.14 -7.18
N ASP A 184 -2.78 -11.92 -6.89
CA ASP A 184 -2.39 -10.72 -7.66
C ASP A 184 -0.93 -10.32 -7.38
N VAL A 185 -0.47 -10.53 -6.14
CA VAL A 185 0.93 -10.31 -5.76
C VAL A 185 1.84 -11.30 -6.46
N GLU A 186 1.46 -12.58 -6.47
CA GLU A 186 2.19 -13.64 -7.17
C GLU A 186 2.23 -13.39 -8.69
N GLU A 187 1.15 -12.93 -9.31
CA GLU A 187 1.13 -12.55 -10.72
C GLU A 187 2.12 -11.41 -11.00
N LYS A 188 2.21 -10.42 -10.11
CA LYS A 188 3.04 -9.23 -10.29
C LYS A 188 4.52 -9.48 -10.00
N PHE A 189 4.82 -10.13 -8.88
CA PHE A 189 6.19 -10.30 -8.39
C PHE A 189 6.78 -11.68 -8.67
N GLY A 190 5.95 -12.67 -9.02
CA GLY A 190 6.36 -14.05 -9.23
C GLY A 190 6.68 -14.81 -7.93
N VAL A 191 6.33 -14.25 -6.78
CA VAL A 191 6.55 -14.81 -5.44
C VAL A 191 5.37 -14.44 -4.53
N PRO A 192 5.11 -15.19 -3.45
CA PRO A 192 4.10 -14.80 -2.47
C PRO A 192 4.51 -13.52 -1.68
N PRO A 193 3.54 -12.85 -1.02
CA PRO A 193 3.76 -11.55 -0.39
C PRO A 193 4.96 -11.46 0.55
N GLU A 194 5.21 -12.48 1.35
CA GLU A 194 6.34 -12.56 2.30
C GLU A 194 7.72 -12.57 1.64
N LYS A 195 7.78 -12.76 0.31
CA LYS A 195 9.03 -12.72 -0.49
C LYS A 195 9.16 -11.48 -1.36
N VAL A 196 8.17 -10.59 -1.36
CA VAL A 196 8.16 -9.36 -2.17
C VAL A 196 9.37 -8.49 -1.83
N ILE A 197 9.70 -8.33 -0.55
CA ILE A 197 10.86 -7.56 -0.09
C ILE A 197 12.15 -8.08 -0.72
N ASP A 198 12.36 -9.40 -0.73
CA ASP A 198 13.56 -10.02 -1.27
C ASP A 198 13.67 -9.82 -2.80
N VAL A 199 12.54 -9.89 -3.50
CA VAL A 199 12.49 -9.61 -4.96
C VAL A 199 12.77 -8.14 -5.23
N GLN A 200 12.15 -7.21 -4.50
CA GLN A 200 12.37 -5.78 -4.66
C GLN A 200 13.80 -5.37 -4.30
N ALA A 201 14.39 -5.97 -3.29
CA ALA A 201 15.79 -5.72 -2.91
C ALA A 201 16.76 -6.08 -4.05
N LEU A 202 16.46 -7.12 -4.84
CA LEU A 202 17.26 -7.52 -5.99
C LEU A 202 16.99 -6.66 -7.22
N CYS A 203 15.73 -6.40 -7.57
CA CYS A 203 15.42 -5.66 -8.79
C CYS A 203 15.52 -4.14 -8.61
N GLY A 204 15.55 -3.65 -7.38
CA GLY A 204 15.51 -2.22 -7.09
C GLY A 204 14.19 -1.56 -7.46
N ASP A 205 14.15 -0.25 -7.29
CA ASP A 205 13.05 0.60 -7.75
C ASP A 205 13.55 1.91 -8.35
N PRO A 206 13.48 2.07 -9.67
CA PRO A 206 13.87 3.32 -10.33
C PRO A 206 13.02 4.53 -9.91
N THR A 207 11.76 4.32 -9.50
CA THR A 207 10.86 5.41 -9.07
C THR A 207 11.34 6.04 -7.77
N ASP A 208 11.85 5.21 -6.87
CA ASP A 208 12.35 5.63 -5.56
C ASP A 208 13.88 5.70 -5.49
N ASN A 209 14.51 5.55 -6.65
CA ASN A 209 15.98 5.54 -6.77
C ASN A 209 16.65 4.47 -5.88
N ILE A 210 15.99 3.31 -5.76
CA ILE A 210 16.54 2.16 -5.03
C ILE A 210 17.41 1.34 -5.98
N PRO A 211 18.70 1.13 -5.67
CA PRO A 211 19.67 0.64 -6.64
C PRO A 211 19.42 -0.79 -7.12
N GLY A 212 19.05 -1.70 -6.22
CA GLY A 212 18.98 -3.13 -6.54
C GLY A 212 20.32 -3.70 -7.01
N VAL A 213 20.24 -4.75 -7.83
CA VAL A 213 21.40 -5.37 -8.50
C VAL A 213 21.27 -5.15 -10.00
N PRO A 214 22.24 -4.47 -10.66
CA PRO A 214 22.18 -4.16 -12.07
C PRO A 214 21.86 -5.37 -12.96
N GLY A 215 20.87 -5.22 -13.84
CA GLY A 215 20.48 -6.28 -14.78
C GLY A 215 19.64 -7.43 -14.18
N ILE A 216 19.27 -7.34 -12.91
CA ILE A 216 18.30 -8.23 -12.27
C ILE A 216 16.94 -7.53 -12.20
N GLY A 217 16.03 -7.91 -13.09
CA GLY A 217 14.63 -7.48 -13.04
C GLY A 217 13.75 -8.46 -12.27
N VAL A 218 12.49 -8.11 -12.03
CA VAL A 218 11.53 -8.87 -11.20
C VAL A 218 11.51 -10.37 -11.53
N LYS A 219 11.41 -10.76 -12.80
CA LYS A 219 11.38 -12.19 -13.18
C LYS A 219 12.64 -12.95 -12.81
N THR A 220 13.80 -12.31 -12.93
CA THR A 220 15.08 -12.94 -12.55
C THR A 220 15.23 -12.99 -11.05
N ALA A 221 14.82 -11.92 -10.35
CA ALA A 221 14.81 -11.87 -8.89
C ALA A 221 13.91 -12.96 -8.31
N ALA A 222 12.69 -13.09 -8.82
CA ALA A 222 11.76 -14.16 -8.40
C ALA A 222 12.35 -15.56 -8.60
N ALA A 223 12.96 -15.83 -9.77
CA ALA A 223 13.60 -17.12 -10.03
C ALA A 223 14.74 -17.43 -9.04
N LEU A 224 15.56 -16.42 -8.71
CA LEU A 224 16.62 -16.58 -7.71
C LEU A 224 16.06 -16.83 -6.30
N ILE A 225 15.01 -16.12 -5.92
CA ILE A 225 14.38 -16.32 -4.60
C ILE A 225 13.67 -17.68 -4.52
N HIS A 226 13.08 -18.17 -5.61
CA HIS A 226 12.56 -19.55 -5.64
C HIS A 226 13.66 -20.61 -5.48
N GLU A 227 14.81 -20.39 -6.11
CA GLU A 227 15.94 -21.36 -6.08
C GLU A 227 16.68 -21.35 -4.73
N PHE A 228 16.92 -20.16 -4.17
CA PHE A 228 17.78 -19.99 -3.00
C PHE A 228 17.02 -19.76 -1.68
N GLY A 229 15.73 -19.45 -1.72
CA GLY A 229 14.86 -19.24 -0.55
C GLY A 229 14.67 -17.77 -0.20
N THR A 230 15.65 -17.12 0.41
CA THR A 230 15.64 -15.72 0.82
C THR A 230 16.78 -14.93 0.17
N LEU A 231 16.71 -13.61 0.22
CA LEU A 231 17.83 -12.78 -0.21
C LEU A 231 19.11 -13.11 0.56
N ASP A 232 19.01 -13.28 1.90
CA ASP A 232 20.17 -13.53 2.74
C ASP A 232 20.83 -14.88 2.41
N GLU A 233 20.03 -15.91 2.14
CA GLU A 233 20.51 -17.23 1.68
C GLU A 233 21.14 -17.14 0.28
N LEU A 234 20.52 -16.40 -0.64
CA LEU A 234 21.07 -16.13 -1.96
C LEU A 234 22.43 -15.44 -1.88
N LEU A 235 22.54 -14.36 -1.06
CA LEU A 235 23.79 -13.62 -0.92
C LEU A 235 24.90 -14.49 -0.31
N ALA A 236 24.56 -15.36 0.65
CA ALA A 236 25.51 -16.30 1.26
C ALA A 236 26.00 -17.38 0.29
N ARG A 237 25.18 -17.71 -0.72
CA ARG A 237 25.42 -18.78 -1.70
C ARG A 237 25.57 -18.25 -3.12
N ALA A 238 25.92 -16.97 -3.28
CA ALA A 238 25.99 -16.29 -4.59
C ALA A 238 26.95 -16.98 -5.59
N GLU A 239 28.01 -17.64 -5.08
CA GLU A 239 28.95 -18.40 -5.90
C GLU A 239 28.34 -19.63 -6.59
N GLU A 240 27.21 -20.14 -6.07
CA GLU A 240 26.51 -21.29 -6.64
C GLU A 240 25.67 -20.94 -7.89
N ILE A 241 25.48 -19.65 -8.20
CA ILE A 241 24.73 -19.22 -9.38
C ILE A 241 25.41 -19.76 -10.65
N PRO A 242 24.70 -20.55 -11.47
CA PRO A 242 25.30 -21.20 -12.64
C PRO A 242 25.78 -20.23 -13.72
N GLN A 243 25.07 -19.08 -13.89
CA GLN A 243 25.38 -18.10 -14.93
C GLN A 243 26.54 -17.20 -14.49
N PRO A 244 27.73 -17.30 -15.11
CA PRO A 244 28.92 -16.59 -14.63
C PRO A 244 28.75 -15.06 -14.55
N LYS A 245 28.10 -14.47 -15.56
CA LYS A 245 27.88 -13.01 -15.57
C LYS A 245 26.95 -12.57 -14.44
N ARG A 246 25.85 -13.30 -14.22
CA ARG A 246 24.88 -12.98 -13.14
C ARG A 246 25.52 -13.15 -11.77
N ARG A 247 26.26 -14.26 -11.60
CA ARG A 247 27.02 -14.51 -10.36
C ARG A 247 27.98 -13.36 -10.05
N GLN A 248 28.80 -12.97 -11.03
CA GLN A 248 29.75 -11.88 -10.83
C GLN A 248 29.02 -10.55 -10.54
N THR A 249 27.95 -10.23 -11.28
CA THR A 249 27.16 -9.02 -11.00
C THR A 249 26.59 -9.01 -9.60
N LEU A 250 26.09 -10.14 -9.09
CA LEU A 250 25.57 -10.22 -7.73
C LEU A 250 26.69 -10.05 -6.70
N LEU A 251 27.84 -10.73 -6.89
CA LEU A 251 28.99 -10.63 -5.99
C LEU A 251 29.54 -9.18 -5.92
N ASP A 252 29.54 -8.47 -7.04
CA ASP A 252 30.00 -7.08 -7.12
C ASP A 252 28.98 -6.09 -6.47
N ASN A 253 27.75 -6.52 -6.17
CA ASN A 253 26.64 -5.66 -5.70
C ASN A 253 25.96 -6.19 -4.42
N LEU A 254 26.64 -6.97 -3.60
CA LEU A 254 26.08 -7.51 -2.34
C LEU A 254 25.56 -6.40 -1.42
N ASP A 255 26.32 -5.31 -1.31
CA ASP A 255 25.96 -4.19 -0.44
C ASP A 255 24.78 -3.39 -0.98
N ASN A 256 24.67 -3.22 -2.30
CA ASN A 256 23.50 -2.64 -2.94
C ASN A 256 22.23 -3.46 -2.68
N ALA A 257 22.32 -4.78 -2.74
CA ALA A 257 21.18 -5.67 -2.44
C ALA A 257 20.75 -5.54 -0.96
N ARG A 258 21.70 -5.50 -0.03
CA ARG A 258 21.44 -5.30 1.40
C ARG A 258 20.85 -3.92 1.70
N LEU A 259 21.40 -2.87 1.09
CA LEU A 259 20.87 -1.52 1.20
C LEU A 259 19.45 -1.46 0.66
N SER A 260 19.22 -2.00 -0.55
CA SER A 260 17.90 -2.03 -1.16
C SER A 260 16.87 -2.75 -0.29
N LYS A 261 17.25 -3.89 0.35
CA LYS A 261 16.37 -4.58 1.31
C LYS A 261 15.93 -3.67 2.44
N LYS A 262 16.86 -2.88 3.02
CA LYS A 262 16.52 -1.91 4.08
C LYS A 262 15.59 -0.81 3.59
N LEU A 263 15.76 -0.34 2.35
CA LEU A 263 14.98 0.75 1.78
C LEU A 263 13.56 0.32 1.40
N VAL A 264 13.38 -0.90 0.88
CA VAL A 264 12.05 -1.41 0.47
C VAL A 264 11.24 -1.99 1.62
N THR A 265 11.88 -2.35 2.73
CA THR A 265 11.18 -2.88 3.91
C THR A 265 10.42 -1.76 4.61
N LEU A 266 9.11 -1.95 4.77
CA LEU A 266 8.28 -1.02 5.52
C LEU A 266 8.50 -1.19 7.02
N GLU A 267 8.63 -0.05 7.73
CA GLU A 267 8.68 -0.03 9.18
C GLU A 267 7.28 -0.34 9.75
N GLN A 268 7.21 -1.28 10.69
CA GLN A 268 5.95 -1.73 11.26
C GLN A 268 5.82 -1.42 12.76
N PHE A 269 6.78 -0.68 13.32
CA PHE A 269 6.85 -0.39 14.75
C PHE A 269 6.95 1.11 15.03
N CYS A 270 6.38 1.94 14.14
CA CYS A 270 6.27 3.38 14.37
C CYS A 270 5.44 3.65 15.63
N GLU A 271 5.79 4.69 16.38
CA GLU A 271 4.91 5.21 17.42
C GLU A 271 3.73 5.92 16.76
N VAL A 272 2.54 5.31 16.84
CA VAL A 272 1.33 5.83 16.21
C VAL A 272 0.56 6.75 17.18
N PRO A 273 0.01 7.88 16.70
CA PRO A 273 -0.59 8.91 17.56
C PRO A 273 -1.98 8.51 18.09
N MET A 274 -2.60 7.46 17.54
CA MET A 274 -3.97 7.09 17.83
C MET A 274 -4.11 5.57 17.95
N ALA A 275 -4.89 5.11 18.92
CA ALA A 275 -5.18 3.69 19.06
C ALA A 275 -6.20 3.22 18.02
N LEU A 276 -6.22 1.90 17.73
CA LEU A 276 -7.08 1.31 16.69
C LEU A 276 -8.58 1.53 16.93
N ASP A 277 -9.02 1.58 18.16
CA ASP A 277 -10.43 1.79 18.56
C ASP A 277 -10.88 3.24 18.41
N ALA A 278 -9.96 4.14 18.13
CA ALA A 278 -10.21 5.56 17.88
C ALA A 278 -10.19 5.94 16.38
N LEU A 279 -9.97 4.95 15.48
CA LEU A 279 -9.96 5.15 14.02
C LEU A 279 -11.35 5.23 13.40
#